data_6a0f3f78ba4fcc754de9434e418d9c8b
#
_entry.id   6a0f3f78ba4fcc754de9434e418d9c8b
#
_cell.length_a   1.000
_cell.length_b   1.000
_cell.length_c   1.000
_cell.angle_alpha   90.00
_cell.angle_beta   90.00
_cell.angle_gamma   90.00
#
_symmetry.space_group_name_H-M   'P 1'
#
loop_
_entity.id
_entity.type
_entity.pdbx_description
1 polymer ?
#
loop_
_entity_poly.entity_id
_entity_poly.type
_entity_poly.pdbx_seq_one_letter_code
_entity_poly.pdbx_strand_id
1 'polypeptide(L)'
;MKDNIKVILVDDHAVVRAGFRMLLSTEVNIDVIAEAERGEEACQLYLERQPDVMVLDLSMPGIGGLESIRRVCNRDSNAKILVFSVHDEMVYVDRAMKAGAKGYITKNSAPSILVTAIQKITAGEIYIEQGLMKNLPLQNFEADYQTILDSLSAREFDVFLLLAKGLTTHKIGDELCLGYKTVANYGTQIKSKLKVSTVAELAHIAMIQGMLKI
;
A
#
# COMPACT_ATOMS: atom_id res chain seq x y z
N MET A 1 17.56 29.15 7.60
CA MET A 1 16.18 28.90 7.12
C MET A 1 16.04 27.37 7.12
N LYS A 2 14.98 26.82 7.66
CA LYS A 2 14.74 25.36 7.57
C LYS A 2 14.34 25.10 6.13
N ASP A 3 15.04 24.23 5.41
CA ASP A 3 14.65 23.84 4.05
C ASP A 3 13.25 23.22 4.08
N ASN A 4 12.45 23.50 3.06
CA ASN A 4 11.11 22.94 2.94
C ASN A 4 11.18 21.42 2.76
N ILE A 5 10.21 20.70 3.29
CA ILE A 5 10.07 19.26 3.14
C ILE A 5 9.66 18.97 1.69
N LYS A 6 10.52 18.28 0.95
CA LYS A 6 10.28 17.88 -0.44
C LYS A 6 9.43 16.61 -0.49
N VAL A 7 8.26 16.70 -1.09
CA VAL A 7 7.31 15.57 -1.17
C VAL A 7 7.10 15.16 -2.63
N ILE A 8 7.07 13.84 -2.88
CA ILE A 8 6.53 13.26 -4.11
C ILE A 8 5.16 12.66 -3.77
N LEU A 9 4.14 12.96 -4.60
CA LEU A 9 2.81 12.37 -4.52
C LEU A 9 2.65 11.29 -5.58
N VAL A 10 2.22 10.10 -5.15
CA VAL A 10 2.07 8.95 -6.05
C VAL A 10 0.68 8.32 -5.86
N ASP A 11 -0.18 8.50 -6.87
CA ASP A 11 -1.56 8.00 -6.87
C ASP A 11 -2.04 7.97 -8.33
N ASP A 12 -2.76 6.96 -8.78
CA ASP A 12 -3.27 6.91 -10.16
C ASP A 12 -4.53 7.77 -10.38
N HIS A 13 -5.14 8.26 -9.30
CA HIS A 13 -6.31 9.14 -9.36
C HIS A 13 -5.90 10.62 -9.43
N ALA A 14 -5.98 11.24 -10.62
CA ALA A 14 -5.59 12.63 -10.85
C ALA A 14 -6.29 13.63 -9.90
N VAL A 15 -7.56 13.40 -9.59
CA VAL A 15 -8.35 14.27 -8.68
C VAL A 15 -7.79 14.20 -7.24
N VAL A 16 -7.39 13.01 -6.80
CA VAL A 16 -6.79 12.79 -5.47
C VAL A 16 -5.45 13.54 -5.39
N ARG A 17 -4.57 13.36 -6.39
CA ARG A 17 -3.28 14.06 -6.45
C ARG A 17 -3.45 15.58 -6.44
N ALA A 18 -4.36 16.11 -7.29
CA ALA A 18 -4.63 17.55 -7.34
C ALA A 18 -5.13 18.09 -6.00
N GLY A 19 -6.02 17.36 -5.31
CA GLY A 19 -6.53 17.73 -4.00
C GLY A 19 -5.42 17.79 -2.94
N PHE A 20 -4.53 16.79 -2.88
CA PHE A 20 -3.42 16.79 -1.94
C PHE A 20 -2.32 17.81 -2.26
N ARG A 21 -2.06 18.03 -3.53
CA ARG A 21 -1.17 19.10 -3.94
C ARG A 21 -1.70 20.46 -3.47
N MET A 22 -2.99 20.72 -3.66
CA MET A 22 -3.62 21.95 -3.19
C MET A 22 -3.56 22.06 -1.65
N LEU A 23 -3.87 20.98 -0.93
CA LEU A 23 -3.76 20.95 0.52
C LEU A 23 -2.33 21.25 0.99
N LEU A 24 -1.33 20.54 0.45
CA LEU A 24 0.05 20.70 0.87
C LEU A 24 0.63 22.07 0.47
N SER A 25 0.12 22.71 -0.59
CA SER A 25 0.53 24.07 -0.98
C SER A 25 0.12 25.15 0.01
N THR A 26 -0.82 24.86 0.94
CA THR A 26 -1.17 25.78 2.02
C THR A 26 -0.17 25.73 3.20
N GLU A 27 0.68 24.71 3.22
CA GLU A 27 1.70 24.53 4.27
C GLU A 27 3.01 25.20 3.86
N VAL A 28 3.45 26.18 4.62
CA VAL A 28 4.63 27.03 4.30
C VAL A 28 5.94 26.23 4.18
N ASN A 29 6.00 25.05 4.81
CA ASN A 29 7.21 24.25 4.94
C ASN A 29 7.16 22.92 4.16
N ILE A 30 6.22 22.75 3.22
CA ILE A 30 6.10 21.53 2.41
C ILE A 30 6.02 21.92 0.93
N ASP A 31 6.85 21.28 0.11
CA ASP A 31 6.88 21.45 -1.34
C ASP A 31 6.61 20.13 -2.04
N VAL A 32 5.57 20.06 -2.86
CA VAL A 32 5.34 18.94 -3.77
C VAL A 32 6.21 19.14 -5.00
N ILE A 33 7.32 18.36 -5.08
CA ILE A 33 8.36 18.53 -6.12
C ILE A 33 8.15 17.66 -7.35
N ALA A 34 7.31 16.60 -7.24
CA ALA A 34 6.94 15.74 -8.36
C ALA A 34 5.66 14.95 -8.04
N GLU A 35 5.04 14.45 -9.11
CA GLU A 35 3.87 13.56 -9.06
C GLU A 35 4.11 12.35 -9.96
N ALA A 36 3.52 11.20 -9.61
CA ALA A 36 3.53 9.98 -10.42
C ALA A 36 2.17 9.28 -10.37
N GLU A 37 1.87 8.51 -11.41
CA GLU A 37 0.62 7.73 -11.53
C GLU A 37 0.86 6.22 -11.43
N ARG A 38 2.14 5.81 -11.44
CA ARG A 38 2.55 4.40 -11.48
C ARG A 38 3.76 4.16 -10.60
N GLY A 39 3.86 2.93 -10.10
CA GLY A 39 4.96 2.55 -9.24
C GLY A 39 6.35 2.63 -9.89
N GLU A 40 6.45 2.31 -11.19
CA GLU A 40 7.71 2.40 -11.95
C GLU A 40 8.21 3.83 -12.02
N GLU A 41 7.31 4.77 -12.33
CA GLU A 41 7.59 6.20 -12.40
C GLU A 41 7.98 6.75 -11.03
N ALA A 42 7.25 6.33 -9.97
CA ALA A 42 7.55 6.70 -8.60
C ALA A 42 8.97 6.30 -8.19
N CYS A 43 9.41 5.08 -8.54
CA CYS A 43 10.77 4.61 -8.27
C CYS A 43 11.83 5.43 -9.02
N GLN A 44 11.56 5.83 -10.26
CA GLN A 44 12.47 6.66 -11.04
C GLN A 44 12.56 8.07 -10.46
N LEU A 45 11.42 8.73 -10.23
CA LEU A 45 11.36 10.07 -9.65
C LEU A 45 12.00 10.15 -8.26
N TYR A 46 11.84 9.10 -7.45
CA TYR A 46 12.50 9.03 -6.14
C TYR A 46 14.02 9.18 -6.26
N LEU A 47 14.62 8.46 -7.20
CA LEU A 47 16.07 8.48 -7.42
C LEU A 47 16.56 9.82 -8.01
N GLU A 48 15.77 10.40 -8.94
CA GLU A 48 16.12 11.65 -9.62
C GLU A 48 15.95 12.89 -8.73
N ARG A 49 14.90 12.91 -7.91
CA ARG A 49 14.48 14.09 -7.15
C ARG A 49 14.89 14.07 -5.69
N GLN A 50 15.23 12.89 -5.15
CA GLN A 50 15.64 12.71 -3.75
C GLN A 50 14.70 13.44 -2.77
N PRO A 51 13.42 13.03 -2.68
CA PRO A 51 12.46 13.66 -1.80
C PRO A 51 12.76 13.36 -0.32
N ASP A 52 12.30 14.23 0.58
CA ASP A 52 12.32 13.96 2.00
C ASP A 52 11.26 12.93 2.40
N VAL A 53 10.10 12.92 1.71
CA VAL A 53 9.01 11.95 1.90
C VAL A 53 8.36 11.63 0.56
N MET A 54 8.07 10.35 0.32
CA MET A 54 7.20 9.91 -0.76
C MET A 54 5.85 9.47 -0.18
N VAL A 55 4.75 10.14 -0.56
CA VAL A 55 3.38 9.75 -0.25
C VAL A 55 2.89 8.84 -1.37
N LEU A 56 2.53 7.59 -1.04
CA LEU A 56 2.33 6.53 -2.02
C LEU A 56 1.02 5.77 -1.78
N ASP A 57 0.19 5.69 -2.81
CA ASP A 57 -0.93 4.74 -2.81
C ASP A 57 -0.45 3.30 -3.06
N LEU A 58 -1.19 2.34 -2.50
CA LEU A 58 -0.93 0.91 -2.75
C LEU A 58 -1.59 0.42 -4.04
N SER A 59 -2.78 0.91 -4.35
CA SER A 59 -3.63 0.42 -5.45
C SER A 59 -3.38 1.22 -6.72
N MET A 60 -2.30 0.94 -7.41
CA MET A 60 -1.93 1.61 -8.66
C MET A 60 -1.62 0.61 -9.77
N PRO A 61 -1.78 1.00 -11.04
CA PRO A 61 -1.36 0.18 -12.17
C PRO A 61 0.16 -0.08 -12.18
N GLY A 62 0.58 -1.11 -12.92
CA GLY A 62 1.99 -1.51 -13.03
C GLY A 62 2.45 -2.40 -11.88
N ILE A 63 3.60 -2.12 -11.29
CA ILE A 63 4.17 -2.92 -10.19
C ILE A 63 3.40 -2.79 -8.87
N GLY A 64 2.54 -1.77 -8.72
CA GLY A 64 1.80 -1.48 -7.50
C GLY A 64 2.64 -0.87 -6.37
N GLY A 65 1.95 -0.37 -5.34
CA GLY A 65 2.61 0.38 -4.28
C GLY A 65 3.55 -0.45 -3.41
N LEU A 66 3.15 -1.65 -2.98
CA LEU A 66 4.01 -2.51 -2.13
C LEU A 66 5.34 -2.87 -2.78
N GLU A 67 5.32 -3.19 -4.09
CA GLU A 67 6.55 -3.46 -4.82
C GLU A 67 7.39 -2.20 -5.01
N SER A 68 6.74 -1.04 -5.19
CA SER A 68 7.43 0.26 -5.26
C SER A 68 8.17 0.58 -3.96
N ILE A 69 7.54 0.35 -2.79
CA ILE A 69 8.17 0.49 -1.49
C ILE A 69 9.43 -0.38 -1.40
N ARG A 70 9.31 -1.68 -1.74
CA ARG A 70 10.45 -2.61 -1.71
C ARG A 70 11.61 -2.15 -2.59
N ARG A 71 11.32 -1.72 -3.83
CA ARG A 71 12.34 -1.27 -4.78
C ARG A 71 13.07 -0.02 -4.33
N VAL A 72 12.33 0.94 -3.78
CA VAL A 72 12.91 2.17 -3.23
C VAL A 72 13.75 1.85 -2.00
N CYS A 73 13.21 1.12 -1.01
CA CYS A 73 13.91 0.80 0.21
C CYS A 73 15.13 -0.12 0.02
N ASN A 74 15.13 -0.97 -1.03
CA ASN A 74 16.31 -1.77 -1.39
C ASN A 74 17.46 -0.92 -1.94
N ARG A 75 17.18 0.26 -2.50
CA ARG A 75 18.18 1.21 -3.02
C ARG A 75 18.59 2.26 -2.00
N ASP A 76 17.63 2.66 -1.17
CA ASP A 76 17.82 3.63 -0.08
C ASP A 76 17.13 3.14 1.20
N SER A 77 17.91 2.57 2.11
CA SER A 77 17.41 2.06 3.40
C SER A 77 16.86 3.15 4.32
N ASN A 78 17.17 4.43 4.04
CA ASN A 78 16.68 5.58 4.79
C ASN A 78 15.44 6.21 4.15
N ALA A 79 14.93 5.64 3.06
CA ALA A 79 13.74 6.14 2.39
C ALA A 79 12.57 6.34 3.35
N LYS A 80 11.95 7.50 3.28
CA LYS A 80 10.77 7.85 4.08
C LYS A 80 9.54 7.77 3.18
N ILE A 81 8.81 6.68 3.32
CA ILE A 81 7.60 6.41 2.54
C ILE A 81 6.40 6.39 3.48
N LEU A 82 5.43 7.27 3.20
CA LEU A 82 4.12 7.32 3.81
C LEU A 82 3.11 6.65 2.88
N VAL A 83 2.54 5.55 3.31
CA VAL A 83 1.42 4.93 2.59
C VAL A 83 0.15 5.72 2.86
N PHE A 84 -0.59 5.98 1.78
CA PHE A 84 -1.88 6.66 1.79
C PHE A 84 -2.86 5.88 0.91
N SER A 85 -3.70 5.04 1.53
CA SER A 85 -4.48 4.02 0.83
C SER A 85 -5.94 3.97 1.25
N VAL A 86 -6.82 3.42 0.40
CA VAL A 86 -8.21 3.12 0.76
C VAL A 86 -8.32 1.89 1.68
N HIS A 87 -7.28 1.06 1.74
CA HIS A 87 -7.26 -0.14 2.56
C HIS A 87 -7.02 0.19 4.02
N ASP A 88 -7.94 -0.21 4.90
CA ASP A 88 -7.85 -0.02 6.37
C ASP A 88 -7.56 -1.34 7.12
N GLU A 89 -7.40 -2.44 6.40
CA GLU A 89 -7.10 -3.73 7.00
C GLU A 89 -5.64 -3.81 7.45
N MET A 90 -5.43 -4.29 8.67
CA MET A 90 -4.10 -4.40 9.30
C MET A 90 -3.09 -5.18 8.47
N VAL A 91 -3.54 -6.14 7.66
CA VAL A 91 -2.66 -6.91 6.78
C VAL A 91 -1.93 -6.04 5.75
N TYR A 92 -2.58 -5.00 5.23
CA TYR A 92 -1.91 -4.05 4.34
C TYR A 92 -0.92 -3.17 5.10
N VAL A 93 -1.29 -2.73 6.31
CA VAL A 93 -0.39 -1.97 7.19
C VAL A 93 0.88 -2.78 7.48
N ASP A 94 0.73 -4.04 7.95
CA ASP A 94 1.85 -4.92 8.26
C ASP A 94 2.75 -5.17 7.04
N ARG A 95 2.16 -5.47 5.88
CA ARG A 95 2.93 -5.69 4.66
C ARG A 95 3.66 -4.43 4.18
N ALA A 96 3.04 -3.26 4.30
CA ALA A 96 3.68 -1.99 3.94
C ALA A 96 4.86 -1.69 4.87
N MET A 97 4.67 -1.87 6.18
CA MET A 97 5.74 -1.65 7.17
C MET A 97 6.88 -2.66 7.00
N LYS A 98 6.58 -3.95 6.77
CA LYS A 98 7.58 -4.98 6.43
C LYS A 98 8.33 -4.68 5.12
N ALA A 99 7.67 -4.04 4.15
CA ALA A 99 8.30 -3.62 2.91
C ALA A 99 9.25 -2.41 3.08
N GLY A 100 9.17 -1.70 4.23
CA GLY A 100 10.06 -0.59 4.59
C GLY A 100 9.37 0.77 4.72
N ALA A 101 8.03 0.85 4.57
CA ALA A 101 7.30 2.10 4.80
C ALA A 101 7.55 2.62 6.24
N LYS A 102 7.50 3.94 6.39
CA LYS A 102 7.65 4.63 7.68
C LYS A 102 6.33 5.14 8.23
N GLY A 103 5.27 5.03 7.46
CA GLY A 103 3.94 5.35 7.96
C GLY A 103 2.82 4.83 7.08
N TYR A 104 1.62 4.84 7.66
CA TYR A 104 0.40 4.40 7.01
C TYR A 104 -0.79 5.22 7.50
N ILE A 105 -1.53 5.81 6.57
CA ILE A 105 -2.80 6.50 6.80
C ILE A 105 -3.83 6.08 5.74
N THR A 106 -5.11 6.23 6.05
CA THR A 106 -6.18 5.92 5.08
C THR A 106 -6.57 7.14 4.25
N LYS A 107 -7.10 6.91 3.05
CA LYS A 107 -7.65 7.99 2.20
C LYS A 107 -8.93 8.62 2.79
N ASN A 108 -9.51 8.00 3.82
CA ASN A 108 -10.66 8.54 4.56
C ASN A 108 -10.24 9.46 5.73
N SER A 109 -8.95 9.59 5.98
CA SER A 109 -8.42 10.42 7.07
C SER A 109 -8.64 11.91 6.81
N ALA A 110 -8.77 12.68 7.89
CA ALA A 110 -8.84 14.13 7.79
C ALA A 110 -7.55 14.69 7.13
N PRO A 111 -7.66 15.73 6.29
CA PRO A 111 -6.50 16.34 5.61
C PRO A 111 -5.33 16.70 6.54
N SER A 112 -5.62 17.15 7.75
CA SER A 112 -4.61 17.48 8.77
C SER A 112 -3.75 16.29 9.22
N ILE A 113 -4.27 15.05 9.08
CA ILE A 113 -3.53 13.84 9.42
C ILE A 113 -2.41 13.60 8.43
N LEU A 114 -2.61 13.87 7.13
CA LEU A 114 -1.58 13.76 6.11
C LEU A 114 -0.40 14.70 6.43
N VAL A 115 -0.68 15.97 6.75
CA VAL A 115 0.36 16.97 7.11
C VAL A 115 1.14 16.50 8.34
N THR A 116 0.41 16.08 9.39
CA THR A 116 1.02 15.56 10.63
C THR A 116 1.90 14.34 10.37
N ALA A 117 1.43 13.39 9.54
CA ALA A 117 2.18 12.19 9.19
C ALA A 117 3.48 12.53 8.44
N ILE A 118 3.41 13.43 7.43
CA ILE A 118 4.60 13.90 6.70
C ILE A 118 5.62 14.50 7.66
N GLN A 119 5.21 15.40 8.56
CA GLN A 119 6.10 16.06 9.50
C GLN A 119 6.78 15.07 10.44
N LYS A 120 6.01 14.11 11.00
CA LYS A 120 6.55 13.08 11.91
C LYS A 120 7.53 12.15 11.21
N ILE A 121 7.20 11.68 10.02
CA ILE A 121 8.08 10.80 9.25
C ILE A 121 9.36 11.52 8.83
N THR A 122 9.26 12.81 8.48
CA THR A 122 10.45 13.63 8.20
C THR A 122 11.35 13.75 9.43
N ALA A 123 10.77 13.85 10.62
CA ALA A 123 11.51 13.85 11.89
C ALA A 123 12.11 12.48 12.26
N GLY A 124 11.84 11.42 11.48
CA GLY A 124 12.35 10.06 11.71
C GLY A 124 11.44 9.18 12.58
N GLU A 125 10.23 9.65 12.89
CA GLU A 125 9.23 8.88 13.63
C GLU A 125 8.46 7.95 12.69
N ILE A 126 8.01 6.80 13.23
CA ILE A 126 7.02 5.95 12.55
C ILE A 126 5.63 6.51 12.84
N TYR A 127 4.78 6.60 11.81
CA TYR A 127 3.42 7.10 11.96
C TYR A 127 2.39 6.11 11.40
N ILE A 128 1.57 5.53 12.25
CA ILE A 128 0.40 4.72 11.87
C ILE A 128 -0.83 5.39 12.46
N GLU A 129 -1.85 5.60 11.62
CA GLU A 129 -3.10 6.22 12.05
C GLU A 129 -3.76 5.42 13.18
N GLN A 130 -4.17 6.11 14.26
CA GLN A 130 -4.65 5.48 15.50
C GLN A 130 -5.84 4.53 15.30
N GLY A 131 -6.72 4.80 14.33
CA GLY A 131 -7.87 3.96 14.00
C GLY A 131 -7.49 2.58 13.50
N LEU A 132 -6.33 2.45 12.85
CA LEU A 132 -5.83 1.20 12.27
C LEU A 132 -5.28 0.24 13.34
N MET A 133 -4.74 0.77 14.44
CA MET A 133 -4.14 -0.06 15.52
C MET A 133 -5.15 -0.83 16.36
N LYS A 134 -6.43 -0.47 16.34
CA LYS A 134 -7.47 -1.08 17.20
C LYS A 134 -7.87 -2.49 16.78
N ASN A 135 -7.44 -2.97 15.64
CA ASN A 135 -7.84 -4.24 15.04
C ASN A 135 -6.71 -5.29 15.04
N LEU A 136 -5.76 -5.24 15.95
CA LEU A 136 -4.74 -6.28 16.11
C LEU A 136 -5.40 -7.58 16.58
N PRO A 137 -5.47 -8.63 15.77
CA PRO A 137 -5.85 -9.95 16.27
C PRO A 137 -4.69 -10.47 17.13
N LEU A 138 -4.91 -10.56 18.43
CA LEU A 138 -4.07 -11.33 19.35
C LEU A 138 -4.40 -12.83 19.17
N GLN A 139 -4.02 -13.44 18.06
CA GLN A 139 -4.21 -14.88 17.91
C GLN A 139 -3.02 -15.53 17.17
N ASN A 140 -2.50 -16.59 17.81
CA ASN A 140 -1.55 -17.51 17.21
C ASN A 140 -2.27 -18.32 16.12
N PHE A 141 -2.04 -17.96 14.86
CA PHE A 141 -2.59 -18.69 13.72
C PHE A 141 -1.58 -19.70 13.20
N GLU A 142 -2.09 -20.79 12.61
CA GLU A 142 -1.29 -21.87 12.05
C GLU A 142 -0.14 -21.31 11.21
N ALA A 143 1.07 -21.54 11.66
CA ALA A 143 2.31 -20.94 11.12
C ALA A 143 2.53 -21.25 9.63
N ASP A 144 1.91 -22.33 9.12
CA ASP A 144 2.11 -22.77 7.73
C ASP A 144 1.50 -21.79 6.70
N TYR A 145 0.27 -21.32 6.90
CA TYR A 145 -0.37 -20.41 5.94
C TYR A 145 0.25 -19.03 5.97
N GLN A 146 0.65 -18.52 7.14
CA GLN A 146 1.31 -17.22 7.25
C GLN A 146 2.58 -17.17 6.41
N THR A 147 3.42 -18.19 6.50
CA THR A 147 4.66 -18.28 5.72
C THR A 147 4.39 -18.28 4.21
N ILE A 148 3.35 -19.01 3.75
CA ILE A 148 2.99 -19.06 2.34
C ILE A 148 2.43 -17.69 1.89
N LEU A 149 1.57 -17.08 2.70
CA LEU A 149 1.00 -15.76 2.40
C LEU A 149 2.10 -14.68 2.34
N ASP A 150 3.10 -14.74 3.21
CA ASP A 150 4.25 -13.83 3.18
C ASP A 150 5.12 -14.03 1.92
N SER A 151 5.08 -15.23 1.33
CA SER A 151 5.78 -15.54 0.07
C SER A 151 5.06 -15.04 -1.18
N LEU A 152 3.78 -14.64 -1.08
CA LEU A 152 3.05 -14.07 -2.20
C LEU A 152 3.66 -12.73 -2.59
N SER A 153 3.85 -12.53 -3.90
CA SER A 153 4.17 -11.20 -4.41
C SER A 153 3.07 -10.19 -4.06
N ALA A 154 3.36 -8.91 -4.16
CA ALA A 154 2.38 -7.86 -3.88
C ALA A 154 1.09 -8.06 -4.69
N ARG A 155 1.22 -8.34 -6.00
CA ARG A 155 0.06 -8.55 -6.88
C ARG A 155 -0.70 -9.85 -6.62
N GLU A 156 -0.01 -10.93 -6.30
CA GLU A 156 -0.67 -12.18 -5.89
C GLU A 156 -1.48 -11.97 -4.62
N PHE A 157 -0.93 -11.21 -3.67
CA PHE A 157 -1.63 -10.92 -2.43
C PHE A 157 -2.88 -10.04 -2.65
N ASP A 158 -2.79 -8.98 -3.46
CA ASP A 158 -3.93 -8.14 -3.81
C ASP A 158 -5.05 -8.99 -4.43
N VAL A 159 -4.71 -9.83 -5.43
CA VAL A 159 -5.68 -10.73 -6.08
C VAL A 159 -6.23 -11.76 -5.11
N PHE A 160 -5.40 -12.34 -4.23
CA PHE A 160 -5.84 -13.28 -3.18
C PHE A 160 -6.92 -12.65 -2.32
N LEU A 161 -6.69 -11.47 -1.79
CA LEU A 161 -7.61 -10.84 -0.85
C LEU A 161 -8.92 -10.43 -1.53
N LEU A 162 -8.87 -9.93 -2.75
CA LEU A 162 -10.07 -9.56 -3.51
C LEU A 162 -10.88 -10.79 -3.93
N LEU A 163 -10.23 -11.91 -4.30
CA LEU A 163 -10.90 -13.18 -4.52
C LEU A 163 -11.56 -13.69 -3.24
N ALA A 164 -10.86 -13.63 -2.11
CA ALA A 164 -11.38 -14.03 -0.81
C ALA A 164 -12.59 -13.18 -0.36
N LYS A 165 -12.63 -11.90 -0.75
CA LYS A 165 -13.79 -11.00 -0.59
C LYS A 165 -14.96 -11.34 -1.53
N GLY A 166 -14.80 -12.31 -2.44
CA GLY A 166 -15.84 -12.75 -3.37
C GLY A 166 -15.97 -11.91 -4.64
N LEU A 167 -15.00 -11.07 -4.97
CA LEU A 167 -15.01 -10.29 -6.20
C LEU A 167 -14.78 -11.21 -7.41
N THR A 168 -15.45 -10.89 -8.52
CA THR A 168 -15.22 -11.57 -9.80
C THR A 168 -13.89 -11.13 -10.43
N THR A 169 -13.32 -11.98 -11.29
CA THR A 169 -12.07 -11.67 -12.01
C THR A 169 -12.14 -10.37 -12.84
N HIS A 170 -13.33 -10.01 -13.35
CA HIS A 170 -13.54 -8.75 -14.05
C HIS A 170 -13.44 -7.56 -13.10
N LYS A 171 -14.17 -7.59 -11.98
CA LYS A 171 -14.11 -6.52 -10.97
C LYS A 171 -12.71 -6.34 -10.39
N ILE A 172 -12.00 -7.44 -10.14
CA ILE A 172 -10.59 -7.40 -9.69
C ILE A 172 -9.71 -6.77 -10.78
N GLY A 173 -9.97 -7.11 -12.04
CA GLY A 173 -9.26 -6.50 -13.17
C GLY A 173 -9.43 -4.99 -13.23
N ASP A 174 -10.66 -4.52 -13.05
CA ASP A 174 -10.98 -3.09 -13.03
C ASP A 174 -10.30 -2.39 -11.84
N GLU A 175 -10.38 -2.98 -10.64
CA GLU A 175 -9.83 -2.41 -9.40
C GLU A 175 -8.29 -2.34 -9.39
N LEU A 176 -7.64 -3.36 -9.95
CA LEU A 176 -6.17 -3.44 -9.99
C LEU A 176 -5.56 -2.98 -11.31
N CYS A 177 -6.37 -2.48 -12.25
CA CYS A 177 -5.96 -2.12 -13.61
C CYS A 177 -5.24 -3.27 -14.34
N LEU A 178 -5.81 -4.50 -14.24
CA LEU A 178 -5.29 -5.72 -14.84
C LEU A 178 -6.29 -6.31 -15.84
N GLY A 179 -5.79 -6.99 -16.87
CA GLY A 179 -6.63 -7.80 -17.74
C GLY A 179 -7.24 -8.99 -16.98
N TYR A 180 -8.52 -9.34 -17.24
CA TYR A 180 -9.21 -10.45 -16.56
C TYR A 180 -8.47 -11.80 -16.69
N LYS A 181 -7.76 -12.05 -17.82
CA LYS A 181 -6.92 -13.24 -18.01
C LYS A 181 -5.72 -13.24 -17.06
N THR A 182 -5.12 -12.09 -16.82
CA THR A 182 -4.02 -11.92 -15.88
C THR A 182 -4.48 -12.23 -14.45
N VAL A 183 -5.66 -11.72 -14.06
CA VAL A 183 -6.28 -12.02 -12.77
C VAL A 183 -6.58 -13.51 -12.63
N ALA A 184 -7.12 -14.16 -13.66
CA ALA A 184 -7.38 -15.60 -13.66
C ALA A 184 -6.09 -16.44 -13.49
N ASN A 185 -5.01 -16.02 -14.14
CA ASN A 185 -3.70 -16.65 -13.98
C ASN A 185 -3.17 -16.52 -12.55
N TYR A 186 -3.24 -15.30 -11.96
CA TYR A 186 -2.91 -15.11 -10.55
C TYR A 186 -3.76 -15.98 -9.63
N GLY A 187 -5.07 -16.07 -9.85
CA GLY A 187 -5.96 -16.93 -9.08
C GLY A 187 -5.56 -18.40 -9.12
N THR A 188 -5.11 -18.89 -10.29
CA THR A 188 -4.60 -20.26 -10.44
C THR A 188 -3.28 -20.47 -9.69
N GLN A 189 -2.34 -19.53 -9.81
CA GLN A 189 -1.05 -19.59 -9.11
C GLN A 189 -1.21 -19.53 -7.59
N ILE A 190 -2.07 -18.64 -7.09
CA ILE A 190 -2.38 -18.49 -5.67
C ILE A 190 -2.97 -19.78 -5.11
N LYS A 191 -3.97 -20.37 -5.78
CA LYS A 191 -4.56 -21.64 -5.37
C LYS A 191 -3.55 -22.77 -5.32
N SER A 192 -2.66 -22.82 -6.31
CA SER A 192 -1.56 -23.81 -6.33
C SER A 192 -0.60 -23.61 -5.16
N LYS A 193 -0.17 -22.37 -4.87
CA LYS A 193 0.74 -22.06 -3.74
C LYS A 193 0.12 -22.40 -2.40
N LEU A 194 -1.16 -22.06 -2.20
CA LEU A 194 -1.91 -22.32 -0.96
C LEU A 194 -2.46 -23.76 -0.87
N LYS A 195 -2.28 -24.58 -1.91
CA LYS A 195 -2.76 -25.96 -2.02
C LYS A 195 -4.29 -26.08 -1.82
N VAL A 196 -5.04 -25.14 -2.39
CA VAL A 196 -6.49 -25.07 -2.36
C VAL A 196 -7.09 -25.11 -3.77
N SER A 197 -8.35 -25.47 -3.90
CA SER A 197 -9.03 -25.65 -5.18
C SER A 197 -10.11 -24.59 -5.45
N THR A 198 -10.70 -24.05 -4.41
CA THR A 198 -11.88 -23.18 -4.50
C THR A 198 -11.62 -21.77 -3.96
N VAL A 199 -12.48 -20.82 -4.36
CA VAL A 199 -12.46 -19.45 -3.79
C VAL A 199 -12.94 -19.48 -2.32
N ALA A 200 -13.85 -20.39 -1.98
CA ALA A 200 -14.31 -20.53 -0.59
C ALA A 200 -13.19 -20.93 0.37
N GLU A 201 -12.25 -21.76 -0.08
CA GLU A 201 -11.05 -22.10 0.71
C GLU A 201 -10.11 -20.90 0.85
N LEU A 202 -9.97 -20.07 -0.18
CA LEU A 202 -9.23 -18.80 -0.08
C LEU A 202 -9.87 -17.86 0.95
N ALA A 203 -11.21 -17.73 0.91
CA ALA A 203 -11.95 -16.93 1.88
C ALA A 203 -11.78 -17.47 3.31
N HIS A 204 -11.82 -18.78 3.49
CA HIS A 204 -11.59 -19.42 4.78
C HIS A 204 -10.18 -19.12 5.34
N ILE A 205 -9.15 -19.24 4.51
CA ILE A 205 -7.77 -18.87 4.89
C ILE A 205 -7.71 -17.39 5.30
N ALA A 206 -8.31 -16.50 4.51
CA ALA A 206 -8.32 -15.06 4.80
C ALA A 206 -9.06 -14.74 6.11
N MET A 207 -10.13 -15.46 6.44
CA MET A 207 -10.86 -15.32 7.72
C MET A 207 -10.02 -15.82 8.90
N ILE A 208 -9.42 -17.03 8.80
CA ILE A 208 -8.54 -17.58 9.85
C ILE A 208 -7.38 -16.63 10.14
N GLN A 209 -6.81 -16.03 9.10
CA GLN A 209 -5.71 -15.09 9.22
C GLN A 209 -6.16 -13.66 9.62
N GLY A 210 -7.44 -13.48 9.97
CA GLY A 210 -7.97 -12.19 10.41
C GLY A 210 -7.98 -11.08 9.34
N MET A 211 -7.85 -11.47 8.06
CA MET A 211 -7.81 -10.53 6.93
C MET A 211 -9.20 -10.13 6.46
N LEU A 212 -10.22 -10.90 6.82
CA LEU A 212 -11.63 -10.62 6.56
C LEU A 212 -12.40 -10.61 7.88
N LYS A 213 -13.27 -9.61 8.02
CA LYS A 213 -14.26 -9.57 9.11
C LYS A 213 -15.52 -10.33 8.67
N ILE A 214 -16.11 -11.12 9.57
CA ILE A 214 -17.41 -11.74 9.42
C ILE A 214 -18.50 -10.69 9.67
#